data_a06e2256b009cee53c0426635fcdb793
#
_entry.id   a06e2256b009cee53c0426635fcdb793
#
_cell.length_a   1.000
_cell.length_b   1.000
_cell.length_c   1.000
_cell.angle_alpha   90.00
_cell.angle_beta   90.00
_cell.angle_gamma   90.00
#
_symmetry.space_group_name_H-M   'P 1'
#
loop_
_entity.id
_entity.type
_entity.pdbx_description
1 polymer ?
#
loop_
_entity_poly.entity_id
_entity_poly.type
_entity_poly.pdbx_seq_one_letter_code
_entity_poly.pdbx_strand_id
1 'polypeptide(L)'
;MQRTLLSAAIAIAFMAGVSAQDKPNFAGKWKAANSFNSWTITVEGSKMTVTMTVAGNAESTVYLLDGTPSKKTFEGPNGLMENVYTSTWEGDVLVTTIKTAFGTTLIEKRWLEPDGTMRIQNTLLQEGKPSPPPGPGMVLRKVG
;
A
#
# COMPACT_ATOMS: atom_id res chain seq x y z
N MET A 1 -15.20 26.66 -58.67
CA MET A 1 -14.05 26.36 -57.78
C MET A 1 -14.54 26.27 -56.38
N GLN A 2 -14.73 25.06 -55.89
CA GLN A 2 -15.08 24.84 -54.48
C GLN A 2 -13.80 24.55 -53.71
N ARG A 3 -13.51 25.40 -52.75
CA ARG A 3 -12.44 25.14 -51.76
C ARG A 3 -13.02 24.37 -50.59
N THR A 4 -12.71 23.10 -50.55
CA THR A 4 -13.02 22.26 -49.41
C THR A 4 -12.06 22.63 -48.28
N LEU A 5 -12.60 23.25 -47.24
CA LEU A 5 -11.86 23.44 -45.99
C LEU A 5 -11.91 22.12 -45.23
N LEU A 6 -10.76 21.44 -45.17
CA LEU A 6 -10.56 20.33 -44.28
C LEU A 6 -10.45 20.88 -42.88
N SER A 7 -11.48 20.77 -42.10
CA SER A 7 -11.41 20.97 -40.64
C SER A 7 -10.70 19.76 -40.05
N ALA A 8 -9.44 19.94 -39.72
CA ALA A 8 -8.73 19.00 -38.87
C ALA A 8 -9.29 19.10 -37.43
N ALA A 9 -10.14 18.16 -37.06
CA ALA A 9 -10.54 17.99 -35.69
C ALA A 9 -9.32 17.45 -34.91
N ILE A 10 -8.66 18.32 -34.16
CA ILE A 10 -7.66 17.90 -33.20
C ILE A 10 -8.41 17.25 -32.06
N ALA A 11 -8.45 15.94 -32.04
CA ALA A 11 -8.88 15.19 -30.88
C ALA A 11 -7.81 15.36 -29.81
N ILE A 12 -8.03 16.29 -28.90
CA ILE A 12 -7.23 16.39 -27.69
C ILE A 12 -7.67 15.21 -26.82
N ALA A 13 -6.89 14.15 -26.88
CA ALA A 13 -7.03 13.08 -25.91
C ALA A 13 -6.64 13.64 -24.55
N PHE A 14 -7.63 14.00 -23.75
CA PHE A 14 -7.43 14.20 -22.33
C PHE A 14 -7.05 12.85 -21.73
N MET A 15 -5.76 12.60 -21.63
CA MET A 15 -5.29 11.62 -20.69
C MET A 15 -5.58 12.20 -19.30
N ALA A 16 -6.69 11.76 -18.72
CA ALA A 16 -6.91 11.90 -17.30
C ALA A 16 -5.86 11.02 -16.61
N GLY A 17 -4.63 11.48 -16.57
CA GLY A 17 -3.62 10.93 -15.71
C GLY A 17 -4.15 11.11 -14.29
N VAL A 18 -4.54 10.01 -13.63
CA VAL A 18 -4.71 10.03 -12.18
C VAL A 18 -3.35 10.44 -11.64
N SER A 19 -3.20 11.74 -11.34
CA SER A 19 -1.95 12.22 -10.84
C SER A 19 -1.73 11.58 -9.48
N ALA A 20 -0.54 10.99 -9.27
CA ALA A 20 -0.13 10.42 -7.99
C ALA A 20 -0.24 11.45 -6.83
N GLN A 21 -0.41 12.75 -7.16
CA GLN A 21 -0.56 13.85 -6.22
C GLN A 21 -1.91 13.85 -5.49
N ASP A 22 -2.94 13.18 -6.05
CA ASP A 22 -4.27 13.11 -5.44
C ASP A 22 -4.42 11.95 -4.45
N LYS A 23 -3.37 11.15 -4.28
CA LYS A 23 -3.39 10.02 -3.36
C LYS A 23 -2.88 10.42 -1.97
N PRO A 24 -3.42 9.82 -0.91
CA PRO A 24 -2.94 10.06 0.44
C PRO A 24 -1.43 9.84 0.55
N ASN A 25 -0.76 10.71 1.28
CA ASN A 25 0.65 10.56 1.59
C ASN A 25 0.81 9.98 3.00
N PHE A 26 1.30 8.76 3.06
CA PHE A 26 1.54 8.07 4.33
C PHE A 26 2.90 8.38 4.96
N ALA A 27 3.74 9.18 4.30
CA ALA A 27 5.08 9.50 4.82
C ALA A 27 5.03 10.15 6.19
N GLY A 28 5.96 9.78 7.04
CA GLY A 28 6.09 10.32 8.39
C GLY A 28 6.44 9.26 9.44
N LYS A 29 6.41 9.70 10.68
CA LYS A 29 6.58 8.82 11.84
C LYS A 29 5.22 8.60 12.49
N TRP A 30 4.94 7.35 12.84
CA TRP A 30 3.65 6.92 13.34
C TRP A 30 3.80 6.03 14.57
N LYS A 31 2.84 6.13 15.47
CA LYS A 31 2.75 5.26 16.67
C LYS A 31 1.34 4.75 16.85
N ALA A 32 1.22 3.51 17.35
CA ALA A 32 -0.03 3.00 17.87
C ALA A 32 -0.21 3.43 19.31
N ALA A 33 -1.47 3.64 19.73
CA ALA A 33 -1.78 3.89 21.13
C ALA A 33 -1.39 2.66 21.97
N ASN A 34 -0.78 2.90 23.14
CA ASN A 34 -0.40 1.84 24.08
C ASN A 34 0.59 0.79 23.52
N SER A 35 1.40 1.19 22.55
CA SER A 35 2.41 0.32 21.96
C SER A 35 3.78 1.01 22.00
N PHE A 36 4.82 0.20 22.23
CA PHE A 36 6.21 0.65 22.09
C PHE A 36 6.70 0.62 20.64
N ASN A 37 5.89 0.08 19.75
CA ASN A 37 6.23 -0.01 18.34
C ASN A 37 6.07 1.35 17.66
N SER A 38 6.99 1.66 16.79
CA SER A 38 6.93 2.84 15.93
C SER A 38 7.13 2.46 14.48
N TRP A 39 6.53 3.24 13.60
CA TRP A 39 6.65 3.07 12.17
C TRP A 39 7.18 4.35 11.55
N THR A 40 8.15 4.22 10.68
CA THR A 40 8.63 5.30 9.83
C THR A 40 8.32 4.94 8.39
N ILE A 41 7.60 5.81 7.69
CA ILE A 41 7.23 5.61 6.31
C ILE A 41 7.88 6.68 5.46
N THR A 42 8.57 6.25 4.41
CA THR A 42 9.13 7.13 3.38
C THR A 42 8.50 6.80 2.04
N VAL A 43 8.24 7.82 1.24
CA VAL A 43 7.68 7.65 -0.11
C VAL A 43 8.58 8.39 -1.10
N GLU A 44 9.10 7.65 -2.05
CA GLU A 44 9.92 8.18 -3.15
C GLU A 44 9.34 7.71 -4.48
N GLY A 45 8.66 8.60 -5.21
CA GLY A 45 7.93 8.22 -6.41
C GLY A 45 6.86 7.18 -6.12
N SER A 46 6.93 6.03 -6.77
CA SER A 46 6.01 4.90 -6.55
C SER A 46 6.48 3.92 -5.49
N LYS A 47 7.57 4.20 -4.80
CA LYS A 47 8.15 3.33 -3.78
C LYS A 47 7.82 3.85 -2.38
N MET A 48 7.12 3.05 -1.61
CA MET A 48 6.87 3.29 -0.18
C MET A 48 7.67 2.29 0.64
N THR A 49 8.47 2.78 1.58
CA THR A 49 9.21 1.94 2.51
C THR A 49 8.64 2.14 3.91
N VAL A 50 8.19 1.06 4.52
CA VAL A 50 7.67 1.04 5.88
C VAL A 50 8.70 0.37 6.77
N THR A 51 9.23 1.12 7.72
CA THR A 51 10.18 0.60 8.71
C THR A 51 9.48 0.53 10.05
N MET A 52 9.32 -0.67 10.57
CA MET A 52 8.78 -0.91 11.90
C MET A 52 9.93 -1.10 12.88
N THR A 53 9.89 -0.40 13.99
CA THR A 53 10.86 -0.55 15.06
C THR A 53 10.18 -1.14 16.30
N VAL A 54 10.67 -2.29 16.72
CA VAL A 54 10.18 -3.03 17.89
C VAL A 54 11.37 -3.33 18.78
N ALA A 55 11.33 -2.85 20.02
CA ALA A 55 12.39 -3.09 21.03
C ALA A 55 13.81 -2.81 20.50
N GLY A 56 13.98 -1.71 19.74
CA GLY A 56 15.26 -1.30 19.16
C GLY A 56 15.67 -2.02 17.86
N ASN A 57 14.89 -3.01 17.41
CA ASN A 57 15.12 -3.69 16.15
C ASN A 57 14.24 -3.09 15.05
N ALA A 58 14.85 -2.70 13.95
CA ALA A 58 14.15 -2.13 12.80
C ALA A 58 14.03 -3.15 11.68
N GLU A 59 12.83 -3.24 11.10
CA GLU A 59 12.53 -4.09 9.96
C GLU A 59 11.81 -3.27 8.89
N SER A 60 12.29 -3.35 7.65
CA SER A 60 11.72 -2.58 6.54
C SER A 60 11.02 -3.46 5.54
N THR A 61 9.90 -2.97 5.04
CA THR A 61 9.14 -3.59 3.95
C THR A 61 8.92 -2.56 2.86
N VAL A 62 9.12 -2.96 1.62
CA VAL A 62 8.94 -2.11 0.44
C VAL A 62 7.61 -2.43 -0.21
N TYR A 63 6.82 -1.39 -0.45
CA TYR A 63 5.57 -1.44 -1.20
C TYR A 63 5.77 -0.65 -2.50
N LEU A 64 5.50 -1.28 -3.65
CA LEU A 64 5.52 -0.60 -4.93
C LEU A 64 4.09 -0.19 -5.28
N LEU A 65 3.84 1.12 -5.30
CA LEU A 65 2.50 1.70 -5.41
C LEU A 65 1.92 1.69 -6.82
N ASP A 66 2.67 1.19 -7.78
CA ASP A 66 2.29 1.09 -9.19
C ASP A 66 1.73 -0.28 -9.59
N GLY A 67 1.51 -1.16 -8.63
CA GLY A 67 1.01 -2.52 -8.88
C GLY A 67 2.10 -3.54 -9.19
N THR A 68 3.36 -3.13 -9.24
CA THR A 68 4.49 -4.05 -9.43
C THR A 68 4.72 -4.88 -8.16
N PRO A 69 4.93 -6.20 -8.26
CA PRO A 69 5.23 -7.02 -7.09
C PRO A 69 6.55 -6.64 -6.43
N SER A 70 6.53 -6.58 -5.11
CA SER A 70 7.71 -6.40 -4.26
C SER A 70 7.91 -7.64 -3.41
N LYS A 71 9.13 -8.13 -3.33
CA LYS A 71 9.47 -9.35 -2.59
C LYS A 71 10.24 -9.01 -1.33
N LYS A 72 9.87 -9.66 -0.24
CA LYS A 72 10.61 -9.60 1.03
C LYS A 72 11.04 -10.99 1.42
N THR A 73 12.36 -11.19 1.49
CA THR A 73 12.97 -12.45 1.94
C THR A 73 13.23 -12.40 3.44
N PHE A 74 13.07 -13.52 4.09
CA PHE A 74 13.39 -13.71 5.50
C PHE A 74 13.85 -15.15 5.74
N GLU A 75 14.58 -15.36 6.83
CA GLU A 75 15.00 -16.71 7.21
C GLU A 75 13.85 -17.41 7.92
N GLY A 76 13.50 -18.58 7.38
CA GLY A 76 12.48 -19.47 7.95
C GLY A 76 13.10 -20.76 8.46
N PRO A 77 12.27 -21.69 8.99
CA PRO A 77 12.74 -22.95 9.58
C PRO A 77 13.53 -23.84 8.62
N ASN A 78 13.26 -23.74 7.32
CA ASN A 78 13.86 -24.57 6.28
C ASN A 78 14.69 -23.77 5.25
N GLY A 79 15.18 -22.60 5.62
CA GLY A 79 15.95 -21.73 4.76
C GLY A 79 15.25 -20.42 4.42
N LEU A 80 15.68 -19.76 3.34
CA LEU A 80 15.10 -18.48 2.93
C LEU A 80 13.66 -18.66 2.44
N MET A 81 12.79 -17.83 2.97
CA MET A 81 11.39 -17.75 2.61
C MET A 81 11.09 -16.37 2.02
N GLU A 82 10.00 -16.27 1.25
CA GLU A 82 9.66 -15.04 0.53
C GLU A 82 8.18 -14.72 0.67
N ASN A 83 7.89 -13.47 1.00
CA ASN A 83 6.55 -12.89 0.88
C ASN A 83 6.51 -11.97 -0.34
N VAL A 84 5.41 -11.96 -1.07
CA VAL A 84 5.20 -11.11 -2.24
C VAL A 84 4.09 -10.10 -1.96
N TYR A 85 4.41 -8.83 -2.10
CA TYR A 85 3.53 -7.69 -1.85
C TYR A 85 3.13 -7.06 -3.19
N THR A 86 1.84 -6.96 -3.45
CA THR A 86 1.30 -6.26 -4.64
C THR A 86 0.30 -5.22 -4.18
N SER A 87 0.57 -3.96 -4.47
CA SER A 87 -0.21 -2.83 -3.97
C SER A 87 -0.89 -2.08 -5.10
N THR A 88 -2.18 -1.82 -4.94
CA THR A 88 -2.98 -1.03 -5.86
C THR A 88 -3.86 -0.05 -5.08
N TRP A 89 -4.26 1.04 -5.74
CA TRP A 89 -5.16 2.01 -5.15
C TRP A 89 -6.62 1.68 -5.48
N GLU A 90 -7.46 1.68 -4.46
CA GLU A 90 -8.92 1.70 -4.60
C GLU A 90 -9.41 3.03 -4.02
N GLY A 91 -9.58 4.04 -4.88
CA GLY A 91 -9.82 5.41 -4.40
C GLY A 91 -8.65 5.91 -3.55
N ASP A 92 -8.92 6.28 -2.32
CA ASP A 92 -7.91 6.74 -1.35
C ASP A 92 -7.42 5.63 -0.41
N VAL A 93 -7.76 4.40 -0.69
CA VAL A 93 -7.34 3.23 0.08
C VAL A 93 -6.25 2.48 -0.67
N LEU A 94 -5.12 2.28 -0.04
CA LEU A 94 -4.06 1.43 -0.56
C LEU A 94 -4.37 -0.01 -0.18
N VAL A 95 -4.60 -0.85 -1.18
CA VAL A 95 -4.88 -2.27 -1.01
C VAL A 95 -3.65 -3.08 -1.39
N THR A 96 -3.08 -3.78 -0.43
CA THR A 96 -1.92 -4.63 -0.64
C THR A 96 -2.30 -6.09 -0.46
N THR A 97 -2.06 -6.87 -1.50
CA THR A 97 -2.18 -8.32 -1.43
C THR A 97 -0.82 -8.90 -1.07
N ILE A 98 -0.75 -9.64 0.01
CA ILE A 98 0.48 -10.25 0.50
C ILE A 98 0.33 -11.77 0.37
N LYS A 99 1.08 -12.35 -0.56
CA LYS A 99 1.20 -13.80 -0.66
C LYS A 99 2.34 -14.24 0.23
N THR A 100 2.00 -14.94 1.30
CA THR A 100 2.98 -15.38 2.27
C THR A 100 3.67 -16.67 1.82
N ALA A 101 4.87 -16.88 2.33
CA ALA A 101 5.63 -18.10 2.09
C ALA A 101 4.93 -19.37 2.61
N PHE A 102 3.92 -19.22 3.46
CA PHE A 102 3.16 -20.33 4.05
C PHE A 102 1.89 -20.71 3.27
N GLY A 103 1.70 -20.14 2.08
CA GLY A 103 0.55 -20.44 1.23
C GLY A 103 -0.74 -19.71 1.61
N THR A 104 -0.67 -18.75 2.51
CA THR A 104 -1.79 -17.88 2.87
C THR A 104 -1.74 -16.57 2.09
N THR A 105 -2.89 -15.90 1.96
CA THR A 105 -2.97 -14.58 1.37
C THR A 105 -3.53 -13.60 2.41
N LEU A 106 -2.81 -12.51 2.62
CA LEU A 106 -3.23 -11.43 3.49
C LEU A 106 -3.62 -10.23 2.62
N ILE A 107 -4.78 -9.64 2.89
CA ILE A 107 -5.19 -8.37 2.27
C ILE A 107 -5.04 -7.28 3.31
N GLU A 108 -4.14 -6.34 3.05
CA GLU A 108 -3.93 -5.16 3.89
C GLU A 108 -4.57 -3.95 3.22
N LYS A 109 -5.43 -3.27 3.94
CA LYS A 109 -5.99 -1.98 3.53
C LYS A 109 -5.45 -0.88 4.42
N ARG A 110 -5.00 0.21 3.80
CA ARG A 110 -4.39 1.34 4.48
C ARG A 110 -4.99 2.64 3.99
N TRP A 111 -5.44 3.50 4.89
CA TRP A 111 -6.01 4.80 4.56
C TRP A 111 -5.81 5.82 5.67
N LEU A 112 -6.02 7.09 5.34
CA LEU A 112 -6.04 8.17 6.31
C LEU A 112 -7.48 8.50 6.68
N GLU A 113 -7.74 8.61 7.98
CA GLU A 113 -9.00 9.10 8.52
C GLU A 113 -9.06 10.63 8.45
N PRO A 114 -10.26 11.25 8.53
CA PRO A 114 -10.39 12.70 8.51
C PRO A 114 -9.61 13.44 9.60
N ASP A 115 -9.36 12.79 10.74
CA ASP A 115 -8.57 13.35 11.85
C ASP A 115 -7.05 13.25 11.65
N GLY A 116 -6.59 12.72 10.51
CA GLY A 116 -5.19 12.54 10.19
C GLY A 116 -4.56 11.26 10.73
N THR A 117 -5.31 10.42 11.43
CA THR A 117 -4.81 9.10 11.83
C THR A 117 -4.76 8.15 10.63
N MET A 118 -3.87 7.17 10.68
CA MET A 118 -3.78 6.11 9.66
C MET A 118 -4.43 4.86 10.20
N ARG A 119 -5.31 4.26 9.40
CA ARG A 119 -5.90 2.98 9.71
C ARG A 119 -5.32 1.89 8.81
N ILE A 120 -5.01 0.76 9.41
CA ILE A 120 -4.52 -0.43 8.71
C ILE A 120 -5.40 -1.59 9.12
N GLN A 121 -6.00 -2.25 8.12
CA GLN A 121 -6.90 -3.38 8.35
C GLN A 121 -6.42 -4.58 7.56
N ASN A 122 -6.30 -5.72 8.21
CA ASN A 122 -5.83 -6.95 7.61
C ASN A 122 -6.92 -8.01 7.58
N THR A 123 -7.02 -8.72 6.48
CA THR A 123 -7.90 -9.88 6.32
C THR A 123 -7.07 -11.06 5.84
N LEU A 124 -7.07 -12.14 6.61
CA LEU A 124 -6.37 -13.38 6.23
C LEU A 124 -7.30 -14.25 5.41
N LEU A 125 -6.90 -14.55 4.18
CA LEU A 125 -7.59 -15.46 3.30
C LEU A 125 -6.91 -16.84 3.34
N GLN A 126 -7.71 -17.89 3.53
CA GLN A 126 -7.22 -19.26 3.45
C GLN A 126 -7.91 -19.95 2.29
N GLU A 127 -7.15 -20.67 1.49
CA GLU A 127 -7.67 -21.40 0.34
C GLU A 127 -8.74 -22.42 0.79
N GLY A 128 -9.87 -22.45 0.07
CA GLY A 128 -10.99 -23.35 0.36
C GLY A 128 -11.85 -22.94 1.57
N LYS A 129 -11.59 -21.79 2.19
CA LYS A 129 -12.40 -21.26 3.30
C LYS A 129 -13.06 -19.94 2.92
N PRO A 130 -14.27 -19.65 3.42
CA PRO A 130 -14.90 -18.34 3.19
C PRO A 130 -14.04 -17.22 3.82
N SER A 131 -14.06 -16.05 3.21
CA SER A 131 -13.36 -14.87 3.73
C SER A 131 -13.90 -14.51 5.12
N PRO A 132 -13.04 -14.45 6.15
CA PRO A 132 -13.48 -13.97 7.45
C PRO A 132 -13.83 -12.49 7.36
N PRO A 133 -14.68 -11.97 8.27
CA PRO A 133 -14.87 -10.53 8.38
C PRO A 133 -13.52 -9.87 8.71
N PRO A 134 -13.26 -8.65 8.18
CA PRO A 134 -12.04 -7.94 8.51
C PRO A 134 -11.97 -7.67 10.01
N GLY A 135 -10.76 -7.76 10.57
CA GLY A 135 -10.51 -7.44 11.96
C GLY A 135 -10.70 -5.94 12.24
N PRO A 136 -10.63 -5.51 13.51
CA PRO A 136 -10.86 -4.11 13.91
C PRO A 136 -9.83 -3.13 13.33
N GLY A 137 -8.71 -3.63 12.86
CA GLY A 137 -7.64 -2.82 12.33
C GLY A 137 -6.79 -2.15 13.41
N MET A 138 -5.73 -1.52 12.96
CA MET A 138 -4.79 -0.78 13.79
C MET A 138 -4.91 0.70 13.44
N VAL A 139 -4.88 1.55 14.46
CA VAL A 139 -4.90 3.01 14.30
C VAL A 139 -3.54 3.55 14.70
N LEU A 140 -2.90 4.27 13.78
CA LEU A 140 -1.63 4.93 13.99
C LEU A 140 -1.80 6.44 14.03
N ARG A 141 -1.16 7.08 14.99
CA ARG A 141 -1.11 8.54 15.10
C ARG A 141 0.23 9.05 14.65
N LYS A 142 0.21 10.15 13.91
CA LYS A 142 1.42 10.81 13.45
C LYS A 142 2.14 11.46 14.62
N VAL A 143 3.46 11.31 14.67
CA VAL A 143 4.34 11.82 15.72
C VAL A 143 5.20 12.94 15.15
N GLY A 144 5.30 14.00 15.85
CA GLY A 144 6.19 15.12 15.52
C GLY A 144 5.50 16.23 14.80
#